data_bc17dcd7b9b2f9a91756542491c0eca2
#
_entry.id   bc17dcd7b9b2f9a91756542491c0eca2
#
_cell.length_a   1.000
_cell.length_b   1.000
_cell.length_c   1.000
_cell.angle_alpha   90.00
_cell.angle_beta   90.00
_cell.angle_gamma   90.00
#
_symmetry.space_group_name_H-M   'P 1'
#
loop_
_entity.id
_entity.type
_entity.pdbx_description
1 polymer ?
#
loop_
_entity_poly.entity_id
_entity_poly.type
_entity_poly.pdbx_seq_one_letter_code
_entity_poly.pdbx_strand_id
1 'polypeptide(L)'
;MNRFVTITTTLTAGLLLNAADPVDFKKQIRPILEVNCLKCHGPEKPKGDLVMVTRADTIKGGEHGTALAPGDPAKSKIYTTTTLPDGHDDLMPPKGDRLTTQQQENLKTWIQEGAAWPETIKLSQKQKVDFVKEVKPIFEVHCVTCHKEGHAKGDLRMDSKAEFFASKAIVKGDAEASKVYTTTILPADHDDLMPPAKKGGPLPKAKTDLIRDWIDQGAEWPDGVTLSQKEAASLLTRDNDAMLAAIYARVLQVSKESGAADMKAYSDSISGSDVKFDMLPIPAGEFLMGSPAGEAKRKEDEGPQRKVKIEPFWMGKTEVTWNEYELFQFPSLEKGTNVPTERMERELWLAMPELLPANAKPGVNPYIGKESDAVSRPTTPYVEMSFGMGKENFPAISMTHYAAVKYCKWITAKTGHFYRLATEAEWEYACRAGTTTKYSFGDDESKLGDYAWHFANAGEKYQQVAKKKPNAWGLYDMHGNVAEWVLDAYVADYSKVGDVPYTPGAAEYPHVARGGSWDEDPEGLRSAARRASDASWKMRDPQLPKSKWYLTDAQFLGFRIVRPLKVPSKEEMERCWTSFPLPKP
;
A
#
# COMPACT_ATOMS: atom_id res chain seq x y z
N MET A 1 -55.83 -0.22 82.31
CA MET A 1 -56.36 0.54 81.15
C MET A 1 -55.23 1.02 80.30
N ASN A 2 -54.83 0.19 79.34
CA ASN A 2 -53.74 0.51 78.39
C ASN A 2 -54.37 0.81 77.03
N ARG A 3 -54.16 2.02 76.53
CA ARG A 3 -54.58 2.42 75.19
C ARG A 3 -53.39 2.13 74.23
N PHE A 4 -53.63 1.25 73.28
CA PHE A 4 -52.72 1.07 72.12
C PHE A 4 -53.00 2.15 71.07
N VAL A 5 -52.00 2.90 70.71
CA VAL A 5 -52.03 3.82 69.56
C VAL A 5 -51.40 3.10 68.38
N THR A 6 -52.17 2.82 67.34
CA THR A 6 -51.74 2.24 66.09
C THR A 6 -51.26 3.38 65.18
N ILE A 7 -49.98 3.43 64.88
CA ILE A 7 -49.39 4.35 63.89
C ILE A 7 -49.38 3.61 62.54
N THR A 8 -50.20 4.07 61.61
CA THR A 8 -50.21 3.60 60.24
C THR A 8 -49.14 4.36 59.43
N THR A 9 -48.05 3.72 59.10
CA THR A 9 -47.00 4.26 58.24
C THR A 9 -47.36 3.95 56.79
N THR A 10 -47.69 4.96 56.00
CA THR A 10 -47.91 4.89 54.57
C THR A 10 -46.49 4.91 53.89
N LEU A 11 -46.11 3.78 53.33
CA LEU A 11 -44.94 3.67 52.49
C LEU A 11 -45.26 4.23 51.07
N THR A 12 -44.81 5.41 50.76
CA THR A 12 -44.76 5.95 49.40
C THR A 12 -43.55 5.31 48.69
N ALA A 13 -43.82 4.33 47.82
CA ALA A 13 -42.82 3.81 46.89
C ALA A 13 -42.53 4.88 45.83
N GLY A 14 -41.45 5.62 46.00
CA GLY A 14 -40.89 6.49 44.96
C GLY A 14 -40.31 5.60 43.84
N LEU A 15 -40.90 5.63 42.66
CA LEU A 15 -40.23 5.14 41.44
C LEU A 15 -38.98 6.01 41.21
N LEU A 16 -37.82 5.45 41.50
CA LEU A 16 -36.56 5.96 40.97
C LEU A 16 -36.58 5.64 39.48
N LEU A 17 -36.96 6.61 38.66
CA LEU A 17 -36.59 6.60 37.24
C LEU A 17 -35.05 6.64 37.21
N ASN A 18 -34.43 5.54 36.82
CA ASN A 18 -33.04 5.55 36.39
C ASN A 18 -32.96 6.50 35.18
N ALA A 19 -32.53 7.74 35.39
CA ALA A 19 -32.11 8.59 34.30
C ALA A 19 -30.94 7.88 33.63
N ALA A 20 -31.09 7.57 32.37
CA ALA A 20 -29.97 7.07 31.57
C ALA A 20 -28.82 8.11 31.61
N ASP A 21 -27.56 7.64 31.70
CA ASP A 21 -26.42 8.53 31.66
C ASP A 21 -26.47 9.41 30.40
N PRO A 22 -26.12 10.72 30.50
CA PRO A 22 -26.15 11.62 29.35
C PRO A 22 -25.22 11.11 28.24
N VAL A 23 -25.61 11.40 26.99
CA VAL A 23 -24.84 10.97 25.82
C VAL A 23 -23.45 11.65 25.80
N ASP A 24 -22.39 10.85 25.87
CA ASP A 24 -21.02 11.32 25.84
C ASP A 24 -20.61 11.70 24.40
N PHE A 25 -20.28 12.98 24.20
CA PHE A 25 -19.87 13.49 22.91
C PHE A 25 -18.64 12.76 22.35
N LYS A 26 -17.59 12.54 23.16
CA LYS A 26 -16.33 11.94 22.70
C LYS A 26 -16.53 10.50 22.25
N LYS A 27 -17.36 9.73 22.99
CA LYS A 27 -17.53 8.29 22.80
C LYS A 27 -18.63 7.95 21.79
N GLN A 28 -19.70 8.72 21.73
CA GLN A 28 -20.92 8.34 21.02
C GLN A 28 -21.23 9.24 19.83
N ILE A 29 -20.83 10.51 19.84
CA ILE A 29 -21.16 11.48 18.80
C ILE A 29 -19.98 11.78 17.88
N ARG A 30 -18.81 12.08 18.44
CA ARG A 30 -17.61 12.41 17.70
C ARG A 30 -17.28 11.37 16.60
N PRO A 31 -17.27 10.04 16.88
CA PRO A 31 -16.99 9.05 15.86
C PRO A 31 -18.02 9.04 14.73
N ILE A 32 -19.30 9.29 15.04
CA ILE A 32 -20.35 9.38 14.02
C ILE A 32 -20.06 10.52 13.06
N LEU A 33 -19.76 11.71 13.59
CA LEU A 33 -19.50 12.90 12.78
C LEU A 33 -18.19 12.79 11.97
N GLU A 34 -17.11 12.31 12.60
CA GLU A 34 -15.78 12.17 11.97
C GLU A 34 -15.80 11.17 10.81
N VAL A 35 -16.52 10.06 10.95
CA VAL A 35 -16.58 8.99 9.93
C VAL A 35 -17.59 9.30 8.83
N ASN A 36 -18.79 9.78 9.18
CA ASN A 36 -19.90 9.84 8.23
C ASN A 36 -20.16 11.23 7.62
N CYS A 37 -19.72 12.32 8.29
CA CYS A 37 -20.09 13.66 7.88
C CYS A 37 -18.92 14.46 7.29
N LEU A 38 -17.72 14.37 7.89
CA LEU A 38 -16.60 15.26 7.56
C LEU A 38 -15.99 15.03 6.18
N LYS A 39 -16.24 13.90 5.55
CA LYS A 39 -15.83 13.68 4.16
C LYS A 39 -16.44 14.70 3.20
N CYS A 40 -17.66 15.16 3.49
CA CYS A 40 -18.38 16.14 2.68
C CYS A 40 -18.48 17.52 3.36
N HIS A 41 -18.45 17.56 4.70
CA HIS A 41 -18.64 18.77 5.51
C HIS A 41 -17.38 19.12 6.32
N GLY A 42 -16.21 18.78 5.79
CA GLY A 42 -14.90 19.18 6.30
C GLY A 42 -14.53 20.62 5.91
N PRO A 43 -13.32 21.10 6.32
CA PRO A 43 -12.93 22.49 6.11
C PRO A 43 -12.59 22.83 4.64
N GLU A 44 -12.25 21.82 3.82
CA GLU A 44 -11.87 22.00 2.41
C GLU A 44 -13.06 21.71 1.49
N LYS A 45 -13.55 22.74 0.79
CA LYS A 45 -14.67 22.68 -0.17
C LYS A 45 -15.92 21.98 0.40
N PRO A 46 -16.48 22.49 1.53
CA PRO A 46 -17.63 21.87 2.17
C PRO A 46 -18.86 21.90 1.25
N LYS A 47 -19.57 20.79 1.15
CA LYS A 47 -20.81 20.72 0.39
C LYS A 47 -21.92 21.50 1.09
N GLY A 48 -22.65 22.34 0.32
CA GLY A 48 -23.69 23.23 0.84
C GLY A 48 -23.15 24.25 1.83
N ASP A 49 -21.86 24.63 1.70
CA ASP A 49 -21.14 25.58 2.57
C ASP A 49 -21.20 25.23 4.08
N LEU A 50 -21.55 23.96 4.39
CA LEU A 50 -21.63 23.45 5.76
C LEU A 50 -20.29 22.90 6.22
N VAL A 51 -19.65 23.56 7.18
CA VAL A 51 -18.47 23.05 7.91
C VAL A 51 -18.92 22.47 9.24
N MET A 52 -18.46 21.25 9.56
CA MET A 52 -18.82 20.55 10.81
C MET A 52 -17.59 20.25 11.69
N VAL A 53 -16.54 21.03 11.59
CA VAL A 53 -15.28 20.82 12.34
C VAL A 53 -15.40 21.24 13.81
N THR A 54 -16.21 22.26 14.10
CA THR A 54 -16.47 22.73 15.46
C THR A 54 -17.96 22.84 15.73
N ARG A 55 -18.34 22.90 17.03
CA ARG A 55 -19.73 23.15 17.42
C ARG A 55 -20.26 24.45 16.83
N ALA A 56 -19.46 25.51 16.90
CA ALA A 56 -19.84 26.82 16.39
C ALA A 56 -20.14 26.81 14.90
N ASP A 57 -19.26 26.17 14.10
CA ASP A 57 -19.47 26.03 12.66
C ASP A 57 -20.73 25.23 12.34
N THR A 58 -20.97 24.13 13.06
CA THR A 58 -22.15 23.30 12.87
C THR A 58 -23.45 24.01 13.23
N ILE A 59 -23.46 24.84 14.28
CA ILE A 59 -24.60 25.70 14.65
C ILE A 59 -24.80 26.79 13.61
N LYS A 60 -23.72 27.43 13.13
CA LYS A 60 -23.79 28.43 12.07
C LYS A 60 -24.48 27.87 10.84
N GLY A 61 -24.21 26.58 10.52
CA GLY A 61 -24.79 25.92 9.37
C GLY A 61 -24.16 26.33 8.05
N GLY A 62 -24.86 26.04 6.96
CA GLY A 62 -24.41 26.33 5.60
C GLY A 62 -25.51 26.97 4.77
N GLU A 63 -25.47 26.76 3.45
CA GLU A 63 -26.40 27.30 2.45
C GLU A 63 -27.88 27.04 2.79
N HIS A 64 -28.17 25.91 3.45
CA HIS A 64 -29.54 25.53 3.84
C HIS A 64 -29.90 25.89 5.29
N GLY A 65 -29.14 26.78 5.93
CA GLY A 65 -29.36 27.26 7.30
C GLY A 65 -28.71 26.38 8.37
N THR A 66 -29.19 26.51 9.61
CA THR A 66 -28.61 25.85 10.81
C THR A 66 -28.63 24.33 10.68
N ALA A 67 -27.46 23.71 10.88
CA ALA A 67 -27.34 22.25 10.84
C ALA A 67 -27.58 21.61 12.21
N LEU A 68 -27.25 22.30 13.32
CA LEU A 68 -27.41 21.87 14.70
C LEU A 68 -28.17 22.93 15.49
N ALA A 69 -29.37 22.58 15.98
CA ALA A 69 -30.17 23.37 16.88
C ALA A 69 -30.16 22.69 18.27
N PRO A 70 -29.33 23.12 19.22
CA PRO A 70 -29.25 22.51 20.55
C PRO A 70 -30.61 22.50 21.26
N GLY A 71 -30.99 21.36 21.81
CA GLY A 71 -32.29 21.13 22.47
C GLY A 71 -33.44 20.77 21.53
N ASP A 72 -33.25 20.92 20.19
CA ASP A 72 -34.35 20.67 19.24
C ASP A 72 -33.90 19.74 18.09
N PRO A 73 -34.04 18.42 18.22
CA PRO A 73 -33.73 17.47 17.15
C PRO A 73 -34.53 17.69 15.88
N ALA A 74 -35.78 18.14 15.97
CA ALA A 74 -36.66 18.33 14.82
C ALA A 74 -36.18 19.49 13.92
N LYS A 75 -35.44 20.45 14.48
CA LYS A 75 -34.82 21.55 13.75
C LYS A 75 -33.35 21.29 13.41
N SER A 76 -32.78 20.18 13.87
CA SER A 76 -31.37 19.82 13.63
C SER A 76 -31.22 18.97 12.37
N LYS A 77 -30.73 19.56 11.27
CA LYS A 77 -30.55 18.86 10.00
C LYS A 77 -29.58 17.69 10.09
N ILE A 78 -28.55 17.77 10.93
CA ILE A 78 -27.62 16.64 11.17
C ILE A 78 -28.31 15.38 11.72
N TYR A 79 -29.54 15.49 12.24
CA TYR A 79 -30.37 14.37 12.65
C TYR A 79 -31.45 14.09 11.62
N THR A 80 -32.26 15.10 11.26
CA THR A 80 -33.45 14.87 10.42
C THR A 80 -33.12 14.31 9.04
N THR A 81 -31.99 14.74 8.42
CA THR A 81 -31.56 14.21 7.12
C THR A 81 -31.07 12.77 7.19
N THR A 82 -30.62 12.30 8.36
CA THR A 82 -30.16 10.89 8.51
C THR A 82 -31.33 9.91 8.66
N THR A 83 -32.53 10.41 8.97
CA THR A 83 -33.74 9.59 9.18
C THR A 83 -34.70 9.56 7.99
N LEU A 84 -34.33 10.22 6.90
CA LEU A 84 -35.12 10.23 5.66
C LEU A 84 -35.14 8.84 4.98
N PRO A 85 -36.21 8.53 4.23
CA PRO A 85 -36.30 7.26 3.51
C PRO A 85 -35.24 7.15 2.40
N ASP A 86 -34.95 5.91 2.00
CA ASP A 86 -34.04 5.65 0.88
C ASP A 86 -34.54 6.31 -0.40
N GLY A 87 -33.59 6.91 -1.14
CA GLY A 87 -33.88 7.62 -2.38
C GLY A 87 -34.31 9.08 -2.21
N HIS A 88 -34.40 9.60 -0.99
CA HIS A 88 -34.65 11.02 -0.77
C HIS A 88 -33.41 11.85 -1.07
N ASP A 89 -33.56 12.95 -1.83
CA ASP A 89 -32.44 13.79 -2.27
C ASP A 89 -31.62 14.38 -1.13
N ASP A 90 -32.25 14.70 -0.02
CA ASP A 90 -31.60 15.27 1.18
C ASP A 90 -31.09 14.20 2.18
N LEU A 91 -31.17 12.94 1.82
CA LEU A 91 -30.72 11.87 2.69
C LEU A 91 -29.21 11.95 2.93
N MET A 92 -28.80 11.87 4.24
CA MET A 92 -27.39 11.89 4.64
C MET A 92 -27.01 10.63 5.44
N PRO A 93 -25.84 10.05 5.15
CA PRO A 93 -24.96 10.36 4.01
C PRO A 93 -25.60 9.92 2.68
N PRO A 94 -25.32 10.66 1.57
CA PRO A 94 -25.95 10.37 0.26
C PRO A 94 -25.36 9.12 -0.43
N LYS A 95 -24.22 8.66 0.04
CA LYS A 95 -23.51 7.45 -0.44
C LYS A 95 -22.82 6.76 0.73
N GLY A 96 -22.74 5.43 0.67
CA GLY A 96 -22.13 4.59 1.70
C GLY A 96 -23.17 4.05 2.68
N ASP A 97 -22.69 3.56 3.82
CA ASP A 97 -23.55 2.96 4.85
C ASP A 97 -24.42 4.03 5.54
N ARG A 98 -25.66 3.68 5.78
CA ARG A 98 -26.59 4.47 6.62
C ARG A 98 -26.09 4.47 8.07
N LEU A 99 -26.47 5.53 8.81
CA LEU A 99 -26.33 5.48 10.25
C LEU A 99 -27.24 4.38 10.81
N THR A 100 -26.70 3.61 11.77
CA THR A 100 -27.50 2.62 12.48
C THR A 100 -28.56 3.30 13.33
N THR A 101 -29.62 2.58 13.66
CA THR A 101 -30.68 3.08 14.56
C THR A 101 -30.11 3.61 15.88
N GLN A 102 -29.10 2.93 16.44
CA GLN A 102 -28.44 3.38 17.67
C GLN A 102 -27.68 4.70 17.47
N GLN A 103 -27.01 4.88 16.33
CA GLN A 103 -26.30 6.14 16.02
C GLN A 103 -27.28 7.30 15.84
N GLN A 104 -28.44 7.06 15.21
CA GLN A 104 -29.50 8.05 15.07
C GLN A 104 -30.11 8.43 16.43
N GLU A 105 -30.37 7.45 17.29
CA GLU A 105 -30.87 7.71 18.64
C GLU A 105 -29.85 8.44 19.52
N ASN A 106 -28.57 8.11 19.42
CA ASN A 106 -27.49 8.84 20.10
C ASN A 106 -27.44 10.31 19.65
N LEU A 107 -27.52 10.59 18.35
CA LEU A 107 -27.58 11.96 17.83
C LEU A 107 -28.82 12.71 18.35
N LYS A 108 -29.98 12.09 18.32
CA LYS A 108 -31.24 12.67 18.79
C LYS A 108 -31.15 13.04 20.26
N THR A 109 -30.76 12.07 21.10
CA THR A 109 -30.68 12.25 22.56
C THR A 109 -29.64 13.34 22.91
N TRP A 110 -28.47 13.28 22.31
CA TRP A 110 -27.42 14.30 22.48
C TRP A 110 -27.93 15.71 22.14
N ILE A 111 -28.66 15.85 21.03
CA ILE A 111 -29.26 17.15 20.65
C ILE A 111 -30.28 17.59 21.68
N GLN A 112 -31.18 16.69 22.15
CA GLN A 112 -32.18 16.97 23.17
C GLN A 112 -31.55 17.44 24.48
N GLU A 113 -30.41 16.89 24.84
CA GLU A 113 -29.59 17.26 26.01
C GLU A 113 -28.81 18.57 25.85
N GLY A 114 -29.01 19.30 24.75
CA GLY A 114 -28.36 20.60 24.48
C GLY A 114 -27.11 20.52 23.64
N ALA A 115 -26.80 19.39 23.04
CA ALA A 115 -25.67 19.18 22.14
C ALA A 115 -24.32 19.63 22.76
N ALA A 116 -23.99 19.10 23.93
CA ALA A 116 -22.74 19.38 24.62
C ALA A 116 -21.54 18.92 23.77
N TRP A 117 -20.69 19.87 23.39
CA TRP A 117 -19.51 19.64 22.57
C TRP A 117 -18.36 20.50 23.13
N PRO A 118 -17.32 19.90 23.72
CA PRO A 118 -16.22 20.69 24.31
C PRO A 118 -15.50 21.54 23.25
N GLU A 119 -15.32 22.84 23.54
CA GLU A 119 -14.69 23.79 22.59
C GLU A 119 -13.28 23.42 22.18
N THR A 120 -12.58 22.66 23.03
CA THR A 120 -11.23 22.16 22.76
C THR A 120 -11.20 21.05 21.70
N ILE A 121 -12.35 20.45 21.36
CA ILE A 121 -12.42 19.35 20.41
C ILE A 121 -12.76 19.88 19.02
N LYS A 122 -11.78 19.81 18.11
CA LYS A 122 -11.99 19.96 16.67
C LYS A 122 -12.05 18.57 16.04
N LEU A 123 -13.05 18.35 15.19
CA LEU A 123 -13.19 17.09 14.48
C LEU A 123 -12.23 17.02 13.30
N SER A 124 -11.77 15.82 13.01
CA SER A 124 -10.98 15.49 11.82
C SER A 124 -11.61 14.30 11.10
N GLN A 125 -11.54 14.29 9.77
CA GLN A 125 -12.06 13.16 9.00
C GLN A 125 -11.36 11.87 9.39
N LYS A 126 -12.16 10.84 9.68
CA LYS A 126 -11.71 9.48 9.94
C LYS A 126 -12.31 8.51 8.92
N GLN A 127 -11.57 7.46 8.61
CA GLN A 127 -12.14 6.34 7.85
C GLN A 127 -12.81 5.36 8.78
N LYS A 128 -13.90 4.71 8.32
CA LYS A 128 -14.53 3.61 9.05
C LYS A 128 -13.56 2.44 9.07
N VAL A 129 -13.25 1.93 10.26
CA VAL A 129 -12.41 0.74 10.42
C VAL A 129 -13.25 -0.50 10.20
N ASP A 130 -12.86 -1.33 9.25
CA ASP A 130 -13.49 -2.63 8.98
C ASP A 130 -12.91 -3.69 9.93
N PHE A 131 -13.74 -4.17 10.85
CA PHE A 131 -13.30 -5.18 11.81
C PHE A 131 -12.72 -6.44 11.15
N VAL A 132 -13.40 -6.96 10.12
CA VAL A 132 -13.01 -8.23 9.49
C VAL A 132 -11.70 -8.10 8.72
N LYS A 133 -11.51 -6.98 8.02
CA LYS A 133 -10.33 -6.76 7.18
C LYS A 133 -9.13 -6.25 7.96
N GLU A 134 -9.35 -5.42 8.99
CA GLU A 134 -8.28 -4.64 9.59
C GLU A 134 -7.98 -5.05 11.04
N VAL A 135 -8.98 -5.27 11.89
CA VAL A 135 -8.80 -5.56 13.32
C VAL A 135 -8.72 -7.06 13.60
N LYS A 136 -9.63 -7.86 13.00
CA LYS A 136 -9.66 -9.32 13.14
C LYS A 136 -8.29 -9.96 12.90
N PRO A 137 -7.53 -9.64 11.83
CA PRO A 137 -6.21 -10.21 11.61
C PRO A 137 -5.20 -9.87 12.72
N ILE A 138 -5.30 -8.68 13.33
CA ILE A 138 -4.43 -8.29 14.44
C ILE A 138 -4.73 -9.16 15.66
N PHE A 139 -6.01 -9.31 16.01
CA PHE A 139 -6.43 -10.11 17.17
C PHE A 139 -6.11 -11.59 17.02
N GLU A 140 -6.37 -12.17 15.85
CA GLU A 140 -6.10 -13.59 15.56
C GLU A 140 -4.63 -13.95 15.70
N VAL A 141 -3.74 -13.05 15.29
CA VAL A 141 -2.29 -13.27 15.33
C VAL A 141 -1.69 -12.99 16.69
N HIS A 142 -2.11 -11.88 17.32
CA HIS A 142 -1.37 -11.36 18.46
C HIS A 142 -2.05 -11.60 19.81
N CYS A 143 -3.36 -11.91 19.83
CA CYS A 143 -4.14 -11.94 21.06
C CYS A 143 -4.75 -13.32 21.35
N VAL A 144 -5.42 -13.94 20.37
CA VAL A 144 -6.22 -15.18 20.55
C VAL A 144 -5.39 -16.35 21.06
N THR A 145 -4.09 -16.41 20.74
CA THR A 145 -3.21 -17.48 21.25
C THR A 145 -3.25 -17.60 22.78
N CYS A 146 -3.36 -16.47 23.48
CA CYS A 146 -3.37 -16.41 24.95
C CYS A 146 -4.77 -16.11 25.54
N HIS A 147 -5.73 -15.69 24.71
CA HIS A 147 -7.04 -15.23 25.13
C HIS A 147 -8.17 -16.00 24.40
N LYS A 148 -8.21 -17.31 24.59
CA LYS A 148 -9.20 -18.23 24.01
C LYS A 148 -9.71 -19.24 25.04
N GLU A 149 -10.70 -20.03 24.66
CA GLU A 149 -11.19 -21.12 25.48
C GLU A 149 -10.05 -22.07 25.93
N GLY A 150 -10.06 -22.41 27.21
CA GLY A 150 -9.02 -23.23 27.84
C GLY A 150 -7.69 -22.49 28.08
N HIS A 151 -7.54 -21.24 27.64
CA HIS A 151 -6.33 -20.43 27.83
C HIS A 151 -6.65 -18.93 27.97
N ALA A 152 -7.60 -18.59 28.85
CA ALA A 152 -8.06 -17.21 29.06
C ALA A 152 -7.18 -16.46 30.07
N LYS A 153 -5.99 -16.02 29.65
CA LYS A 153 -5.11 -15.22 30.52
C LYS A 153 -5.79 -13.89 30.87
N GLY A 154 -5.75 -13.53 32.17
CA GLY A 154 -6.39 -12.31 32.68
C GLY A 154 -7.90 -12.29 32.51
N ASP A 155 -8.54 -13.46 32.53
CA ASP A 155 -9.98 -13.64 32.36
C ASP A 155 -10.58 -13.02 31.08
N LEU A 156 -9.74 -12.82 30.05
CA LEU A 156 -10.14 -12.31 28.76
C LEU A 156 -10.22 -13.43 27.72
N ARG A 157 -11.38 -13.57 27.09
CA ARG A 157 -11.58 -14.42 25.91
C ARG A 157 -11.85 -13.54 24.70
N MET A 158 -11.11 -13.78 23.61
CA MET A 158 -11.25 -13.04 22.37
C MET A 158 -11.73 -13.92 21.21
N ASP A 159 -11.83 -15.22 21.37
CA ASP A 159 -12.37 -16.17 20.42
C ASP A 159 -13.91 -16.18 20.38
N SER A 160 -14.57 -15.56 21.32
CA SER A 160 -16.01 -15.40 21.41
C SER A 160 -16.41 -13.93 21.53
N LYS A 161 -17.26 -13.44 20.62
CA LYS A 161 -17.81 -12.08 20.64
C LYS A 161 -18.51 -11.77 21.98
N ALA A 162 -19.32 -12.71 22.46
CA ALA A 162 -20.09 -12.53 23.69
C ALA A 162 -19.18 -12.39 24.91
N GLU A 163 -18.21 -13.29 25.07
CA GLU A 163 -17.24 -13.29 26.16
C GLU A 163 -16.32 -12.04 26.11
N PHE A 164 -15.90 -11.65 24.92
CA PHE A 164 -15.08 -10.46 24.73
C PHE A 164 -15.75 -9.19 25.23
N PHE A 165 -17.01 -8.96 24.83
CA PHE A 165 -17.76 -7.78 25.27
C PHE A 165 -18.32 -7.88 26.69
N ALA A 166 -18.42 -9.08 27.26
CA ALA A 166 -18.73 -9.27 28.69
C ALA A 166 -17.52 -8.99 29.59
N SER A 167 -16.30 -8.98 29.02
CA SER A 167 -15.08 -8.70 29.78
C SER A 167 -15.00 -7.22 30.16
N LYS A 168 -14.24 -6.94 31.23
CA LYS A 168 -13.92 -5.56 31.62
C LYS A 168 -12.75 -4.97 30.82
N ALA A 169 -12.25 -5.69 29.80
CA ALA A 169 -11.08 -5.29 29.03
C ALA A 169 -11.42 -4.31 27.89
N ILE A 170 -12.67 -4.15 27.54
CA ILE A 170 -13.12 -3.25 26.48
C ILE A 170 -14.28 -2.36 26.94
N VAL A 171 -14.20 -1.09 26.60
CA VAL A 171 -15.25 -0.09 26.75
C VAL A 171 -15.56 0.46 25.35
N LYS A 172 -16.73 0.11 24.81
CA LYS A 172 -17.14 0.57 23.48
C LYS A 172 -17.17 2.10 23.41
N GLY A 173 -16.54 2.65 22.37
CA GLY A 173 -16.45 4.09 22.15
C GLY A 173 -15.38 4.80 22.99
N ASP A 174 -14.57 4.04 23.77
CA ASP A 174 -13.52 4.62 24.60
C ASP A 174 -12.28 3.72 24.62
N ALA A 175 -11.36 3.98 23.71
CA ALA A 175 -10.11 3.23 23.63
C ALA A 175 -9.22 3.48 24.85
N GLU A 176 -9.21 4.70 25.40
CA GLU A 176 -8.37 5.04 26.56
C GLU A 176 -8.81 4.33 27.85
N ALA A 177 -10.11 4.01 27.97
CA ALA A 177 -10.63 3.19 29.05
C ALA A 177 -10.55 1.67 28.78
N SER A 178 -10.15 1.27 27.58
CA SER A 178 -10.10 -0.12 27.13
C SER A 178 -8.71 -0.74 27.32
N LYS A 179 -8.57 -1.71 28.23
CA LYS A 179 -7.32 -2.45 28.44
C LYS A 179 -6.82 -3.14 27.15
N VAL A 180 -7.73 -3.61 26.30
CA VAL A 180 -7.42 -4.17 24.97
C VAL A 180 -6.58 -3.23 24.13
N TYR A 181 -6.71 -1.91 24.30
CA TYR A 181 -5.88 -0.92 23.62
C TYR A 181 -4.71 -0.46 24.51
N THR A 182 -5.00 -0.02 25.75
CA THR A 182 -3.97 0.65 26.59
C THR A 182 -2.78 -0.23 26.91
N THR A 183 -2.98 -1.54 27.03
CA THR A 183 -1.85 -2.47 27.25
C THR A 183 -1.00 -2.68 25.97
N THR A 184 -1.52 -2.38 24.79
CA THR A 184 -0.75 -2.55 23.54
C THR A 184 0.21 -1.41 23.24
N ILE A 185 0.06 -0.26 23.92
CA ILE A 185 0.86 0.94 23.74
C ILE A 185 1.87 1.19 24.86
N LEU A 186 2.00 0.24 25.81
CA LEU A 186 2.96 0.32 26.91
C LEU A 186 4.40 0.18 26.40
N PRO A 187 5.39 0.69 27.14
CA PRO A 187 6.81 0.49 26.83
C PRO A 187 7.19 -0.99 26.72
N ALA A 188 8.23 -1.29 25.93
CA ALA A 188 8.64 -2.66 25.63
C ALA A 188 9.08 -3.47 26.86
N ASP A 189 9.50 -2.80 27.92
CA ASP A 189 9.94 -3.36 29.20
C ASP A 189 8.82 -3.41 30.27
N HIS A 190 7.61 -2.98 29.94
CA HIS A 190 6.49 -2.99 30.90
C HIS A 190 5.87 -4.39 31.01
N ASP A 191 5.65 -4.86 32.25
CA ASP A 191 5.14 -6.21 32.52
C ASP A 191 3.73 -6.47 31.96
N ASP A 192 2.89 -5.42 31.88
CA ASP A 192 1.53 -5.51 31.35
C ASP A 192 1.45 -5.29 29.84
N LEU A 193 2.58 -5.14 29.13
CA LEU A 193 2.58 -4.99 27.67
C LEU A 193 1.91 -6.20 26.99
N MET A 194 0.97 -5.92 26.08
CA MET A 194 0.28 -6.94 25.28
C MET A 194 0.41 -6.68 23.77
N PRO A 195 0.87 -7.66 22.98
CA PRO A 195 1.48 -8.92 23.47
C PRO A 195 2.80 -8.64 24.19
N PRO A 196 3.22 -9.53 25.10
CA PRO A 196 4.53 -9.37 25.77
C PRO A 196 5.68 -9.30 24.77
N ALA A 197 6.78 -8.61 25.10
CA ALA A 197 7.94 -8.44 24.22
C ALA A 197 8.47 -9.77 23.65
N LYS A 198 8.53 -10.83 24.48
CA LYS A 198 8.94 -12.20 24.07
C LYS A 198 7.92 -12.90 23.14
N LYS A 199 6.76 -12.32 22.90
CA LYS A 199 5.67 -12.84 22.07
C LYS A 199 5.29 -11.89 20.92
N GLY A 200 6.21 -10.97 20.54
CA GLY A 200 6.06 -10.08 19.40
C GLY A 200 5.49 -8.69 19.71
N GLY A 201 5.49 -8.28 20.98
CA GLY A 201 5.21 -6.87 21.35
C GLY A 201 6.49 -6.00 21.38
N PRO A 202 6.35 -4.67 21.43
CA PRO A 202 5.12 -3.92 21.25
C PRO A 202 4.60 -3.98 19.80
N LEU A 203 3.29 -3.83 19.64
CA LEU A 203 2.70 -3.78 18.29
C LEU A 203 3.13 -2.49 17.56
N PRO A 204 3.33 -2.54 16.23
CA PRO A 204 3.54 -1.34 15.43
C PRO A 204 2.39 -0.33 15.63
N LYS A 205 2.73 0.97 15.69
CA LYS A 205 1.76 2.05 15.93
C LYS A 205 0.54 1.99 14.98
N ALA A 206 0.75 1.64 13.73
CA ALA A 206 -0.35 1.49 12.76
C ALA A 206 -1.39 0.44 13.19
N LYS A 207 -0.97 -0.65 13.84
CA LYS A 207 -1.90 -1.68 14.37
C LYS A 207 -2.62 -1.21 15.63
N THR A 208 -1.92 -0.53 16.53
CA THR A 208 -2.54 0.02 17.74
C THR A 208 -3.50 1.16 17.41
N ASP A 209 -3.20 1.98 16.40
CA ASP A 209 -4.11 3.01 15.89
C ASP A 209 -5.41 2.41 15.32
N LEU A 210 -5.33 1.30 14.57
CA LEU A 210 -6.51 0.58 14.08
C LEU A 210 -7.38 0.04 15.22
N ILE A 211 -6.76 -0.54 16.26
CA ILE A 211 -7.49 -1.01 17.46
C ILE A 211 -8.17 0.18 18.15
N ARG A 212 -7.45 1.29 18.37
CA ARG A 212 -7.99 2.51 18.96
C ARG A 212 -9.19 3.03 18.16
N ASP A 213 -8.98 3.26 16.85
CA ASP A 213 -9.99 3.87 15.99
C ASP A 213 -11.24 2.96 15.87
N TRP A 214 -11.05 1.63 15.84
CA TRP A 214 -12.17 0.68 15.88
C TRP A 214 -12.96 0.76 17.21
N ILE A 215 -12.26 0.83 18.35
CA ILE A 215 -12.93 0.95 19.65
C ILE A 215 -13.68 2.27 19.74
N ASP A 216 -13.04 3.38 19.38
CA ASP A 216 -13.64 4.74 19.41
C ASP A 216 -14.83 4.85 18.46
N GLN A 217 -14.87 4.08 17.37
CA GLN A 217 -15.98 3.98 16.43
C GLN A 217 -17.12 3.06 16.93
N GLY A 218 -17.05 2.55 18.16
CA GLY A 218 -18.09 1.74 18.78
C GLY A 218 -17.79 0.25 18.82
N ALA A 219 -16.60 -0.19 18.43
CA ALA A 219 -16.15 -1.58 18.46
C ALA A 219 -17.13 -2.53 17.74
N GLU A 220 -17.54 -2.18 16.52
CA GLU A 220 -18.46 -3.00 15.74
C GLU A 220 -17.81 -4.33 15.36
N TRP A 221 -18.43 -5.41 15.79
CA TRP A 221 -18.01 -6.78 15.48
C TRP A 221 -19.18 -7.50 14.83
N PRO A 222 -19.15 -7.81 13.52
CA PRO A 222 -20.28 -8.40 12.81
C PRO A 222 -20.70 -9.76 13.38
N ASP A 223 -21.99 -10.06 13.33
CA ASP A 223 -22.51 -11.33 13.78
C ASP A 223 -22.00 -12.49 12.89
N GLY A 224 -21.80 -13.64 13.50
CA GLY A 224 -21.27 -14.83 12.82
C GLY A 224 -19.75 -14.79 12.58
N VAL A 225 -19.07 -13.68 12.86
CA VAL A 225 -17.61 -13.59 12.75
C VAL A 225 -16.98 -14.10 14.05
N THR A 226 -16.15 -15.13 13.94
CA THR A 226 -15.35 -15.68 15.03
C THR A 226 -13.87 -15.39 14.83
N LEU A 227 -13.10 -15.34 15.92
CA LEU A 227 -11.65 -15.28 15.88
C LEU A 227 -11.08 -16.66 16.10
N SER A 228 -10.10 -17.03 15.28
CA SER A 228 -9.33 -18.25 15.43
C SER A 228 -7.85 -17.92 15.62
N GLN A 229 -7.15 -18.73 16.40
CA GLN A 229 -5.71 -18.56 16.54
C GLN A 229 -5.04 -18.67 15.18
N LYS A 230 -4.22 -17.69 14.82
CA LYS A 230 -3.31 -17.75 13.66
C LYS A 230 -1.88 -17.58 14.16
N GLU A 231 -0.97 -18.34 13.62
CA GLU A 231 0.43 -18.19 13.98
C GLU A 231 0.99 -16.89 13.39
N ALA A 232 1.71 -16.12 14.22
CA ALA A 232 2.40 -14.89 13.78
C ALA A 232 3.37 -15.17 12.62
N ALA A 233 3.98 -16.35 12.61
CA ALA A 233 4.87 -16.82 11.54
C ALA A 233 4.22 -16.80 10.16
N SER A 234 2.92 -17.14 10.03
CA SER A 234 2.21 -17.13 8.73
C SER A 234 1.98 -15.73 8.16
N LEU A 235 2.06 -14.69 8.99
CA LEU A 235 1.90 -13.28 8.58
C LEU A 235 3.22 -12.52 8.46
N LEU A 236 4.28 -12.96 9.18
CA LEU A 236 5.60 -12.31 9.18
C LEU A 236 6.55 -12.85 8.10
N THR A 237 6.23 -14.01 7.49
CA THR A 237 7.09 -14.66 6.50
C THR A 237 6.49 -14.67 5.10
N ARG A 238 5.97 -13.53 4.63
CA ARG A 238 5.56 -13.40 3.24
C ARG A 238 6.71 -13.57 2.24
N ASP A 239 7.95 -13.41 2.70
CA ASP A 239 9.18 -13.59 1.94
C ASP A 239 10.09 -14.59 2.66
N ASN A 240 9.66 -15.83 2.90
CA ASN A 240 10.45 -16.83 3.59
C ASN A 240 11.29 -17.70 2.64
N ASP A 241 12.26 -18.42 3.21
CA ASP A 241 13.16 -19.32 2.47
C ASP A 241 12.43 -20.41 1.69
N ALA A 242 11.31 -20.93 2.19
CA ALA A 242 10.51 -21.94 1.50
C ALA A 242 9.88 -21.41 0.22
N MET A 243 9.32 -20.19 0.29
CA MET A 243 8.77 -19.52 -0.89
C MET A 243 9.85 -19.17 -1.90
N LEU A 244 11.00 -18.66 -1.43
CA LEU A 244 12.14 -18.38 -2.29
C LEU A 244 12.63 -19.65 -2.99
N ALA A 245 12.69 -20.78 -2.27
CA ALA A 245 13.05 -22.08 -2.83
C ALA A 245 12.03 -22.55 -3.89
N ALA A 246 10.74 -22.36 -3.67
CA ALA A 246 9.68 -22.71 -4.62
C ALA A 246 9.75 -21.86 -5.89
N ILE A 247 9.94 -20.54 -5.77
CA ILE A 247 10.14 -19.64 -6.91
C ILE A 247 11.40 -20.06 -7.70
N TYR A 248 12.51 -20.32 -7.00
CA TYR A 248 13.76 -20.75 -7.63
C TYR A 248 13.62 -22.07 -8.40
N ALA A 249 13.01 -23.07 -7.78
CA ALA A 249 12.75 -24.37 -8.44
C ALA A 249 11.94 -24.20 -9.72
N ARG A 250 10.93 -23.34 -9.69
CA ARG A 250 10.11 -23.03 -10.86
C ARG A 250 10.90 -22.29 -11.94
N VAL A 251 11.75 -21.32 -11.58
CA VAL A 251 12.61 -20.62 -12.54
C VAL A 251 13.52 -21.61 -13.27
N LEU A 252 14.14 -22.56 -12.55
CA LEU A 252 14.95 -23.62 -13.16
C LEU A 252 14.15 -24.56 -14.09
N GLN A 253 12.87 -24.78 -13.76
CA GLN A 253 11.99 -25.62 -14.58
C GLN A 253 11.56 -24.91 -15.89
N VAL A 254 11.34 -23.59 -15.86
CA VAL A 254 10.82 -22.80 -16.98
C VAL A 254 11.93 -22.34 -17.91
N SER A 255 13.06 -21.88 -17.38
CA SER A 255 14.19 -21.37 -18.17
C SER A 255 14.89 -22.51 -18.91
N LYS A 256 14.79 -22.53 -20.24
CA LYS A 256 15.32 -23.60 -21.11
C LYS A 256 16.49 -23.12 -21.98
N GLU A 257 16.66 -21.82 -22.09
CA GLU A 257 17.69 -21.22 -22.92
C GLU A 257 19.07 -21.48 -22.30
N SER A 258 20.01 -21.99 -23.11
CA SER A 258 21.35 -22.37 -22.68
C SER A 258 22.45 -21.50 -23.25
N GLY A 259 22.17 -20.73 -24.30
CA GLY A 259 23.16 -19.88 -24.96
C GLY A 259 22.56 -18.69 -25.71
N ALA A 260 23.40 -17.75 -26.11
CA ALA A 260 22.98 -16.52 -26.81
C ALA A 260 22.24 -16.82 -28.14
N ALA A 261 22.50 -17.97 -28.77
CA ALA A 261 21.80 -18.38 -29.99
C ALA A 261 20.31 -18.69 -29.77
N ASP A 262 19.92 -19.01 -28.54
CA ASP A 262 18.54 -19.31 -28.18
C ASP A 262 17.73 -18.03 -27.92
N MET A 263 18.40 -16.89 -27.81
CA MET A 263 17.77 -15.62 -27.46
C MET A 263 16.97 -15.06 -28.62
N LYS A 264 15.65 -14.99 -28.42
CA LYS A 264 14.71 -14.35 -29.34
C LYS A 264 13.84 -13.37 -28.55
N ALA A 265 13.29 -12.38 -29.24
CA ALA A 265 12.23 -11.56 -28.66
C ALA A 265 11.02 -12.44 -28.33
N TYR A 266 10.39 -12.18 -27.20
CA TYR A 266 9.18 -12.90 -26.77
C TYR A 266 8.23 -11.97 -26.02
N SER A 267 6.96 -12.35 -26.00
CA SER A 267 5.97 -11.75 -25.12
C SER A 267 5.66 -12.71 -23.97
N ASP A 268 5.75 -12.22 -22.75
CA ASP A 268 5.31 -12.97 -21.57
C ASP A 268 3.91 -12.54 -21.15
N SER A 269 3.19 -13.41 -20.44
CA SER A 269 1.82 -13.20 -20.01
C SER A 269 1.74 -13.20 -18.49
N ILE A 270 1.03 -12.24 -17.92
CA ILE A 270 0.79 -12.22 -16.48
C ILE A 270 -0.38 -13.15 -16.17
N SER A 271 -0.08 -14.26 -15.51
CA SER A 271 -1.04 -15.27 -15.13
C SER A 271 -2.20 -14.67 -14.33
N GLY A 272 -3.45 -14.98 -14.70
CA GLY A 272 -4.67 -14.39 -14.11
C GLY A 272 -5.10 -13.08 -14.75
N SER A 273 -4.52 -12.69 -15.90
CA SER A 273 -4.91 -11.49 -16.64
C SER A 273 -4.74 -11.68 -18.15
N ASP A 274 -5.20 -10.68 -18.93
CA ASP A 274 -4.94 -10.61 -20.38
C ASP A 274 -3.70 -9.77 -20.70
N VAL A 275 -3.00 -9.28 -19.67
CA VAL A 275 -1.85 -8.38 -19.82
C VAL A 275 -0.62 -9.16 -20.28
N LYS A 276 0.06 -8.62 -21.28
CA LYS A 276 1.32 -9.13 -21.84
C LYS A 276 2.33 -8.01 -21.90
N PHE A 277 3.60 -8.38 -21.85
CA PHE A 277 4.73 -7.46 -22.01
C PHE A 277 5.80 -8.10 -22.89
N ASP A 278 6.50 -7.26 -23.65
CA ASP A 278 7.50 -7.70 -24.64
C ASP A 278 8.91 -7.60 -24.06
N MET A 279 9.69 -8.66 -24.30
CA MET A 279 11.09 -8.74 -23.91
C MET A 279 11.99 -8.86 -25.15
N LEU A 280 12.97 -7.97 -25.26
CA LEU A 280 13.90 -7.94 -26.40
C LEU A 280 15.28 -8.48 -26.00
N PRO A 281 15.94 -9.30 -26.82
CA PRO A 281 17.26 -9.84 -26.56
C PRO A 281 18.33 -8.73 -26.72
N ILE A 282 19.17 -8.58 -25.71
CA ILE A 282 20.31 -7.67 -25.68
C ILE A 282 21.59 -8.54 -25.79
N PRO A 283 22.42 -8.32 -26.80
CA PRO A 283 23.62 -9.14 -27.01
C PRO A 283 24.68 -8.89 -25.93
N ALA A 284 25.51 -9.88 -25.68
CA ALA A 284 26.73 -9.67 -24.90
C ALA A 284 27.68 -8.68 -25.60
N GLY A 285 28.47 -7.94 -24.83
CA GLY A 285 29.45 -7.04 -25.38
C GLY A 285 30.27 -6.31 -24.34
N GLU A 286 31.08 -5.39 -24.79
CA GLU A 286 31.85 -4.49 -23.95
C GLU A 286 31.63 -3.05 -24.41
N PHE A 287 31.55 -2.13 -23.46
CA PHE A 287 31.39 -0.70 -23.76
C PHE A 287 32.13 0.18 -22.74
N LEU A 288 32.24 1.44 -23.04
CA LEU A 288 32.72 2.46 -22.11
C LEU A 288 31.51 3.10 -21.44
N MET A 289 31.29 2.78 -20.16
CA MET A 289 30.26 3.35 -19.35
C MET A 289 30.64 4.75 -18.89
N GLY A 290 29.69 5.67 -18.92
CA GLY A 290 29.88 7.08 -18.57
C GLY A 290 30.14 7.98 -19.77
N SER A 291 30.26 9.27 -19.53
CA SER A 291 30.51 10.29 -20.57
C SER A 291 32.01 10.64 -20.68
N PRO A 292 32.52 10.90 -21.91
CA PRO A 292 33.87 11.40 -22.07
C PRO A 292 34.02 12.81 -21.47
N ALA A 293 35.21 13.15 -21.00
CA ALA A 293 35.48 14.44 -20.33
C ALA A 293 35.08 15.69 -21.15
N GLY A 294 35.11 15.57 -22.48
CA GLY A 294 34.74 16.63 -23.41
C GLY A 294 33.25 16.70 -23.79
N GLU A 295 32.40 15.81 -23.27
CA GLU A 295 30.98 15.82 -23.61
C GLU A 295 30.31 17.06 -23.03
N ALA A 296 29.61 17.83 -23.86
CA ALA A 296 28.92 19.03 -23.44
C ALA A 296 27.78 18.69 -22.46
N LYS A 297 27.62 19.48 -21.40
CA LYS A 297 26.60 19.34 -20.38
C LYS A 297 26.71 18.07 -19.49
N ARG A 298 27.85 17.37 -19.55
CA ARG A 298 28.11 16.26 -18.62
C ARG A 298 28.21 16.73 -17.18
N LYS A 299 27.84 15.86 -16.25
CA LYS A 299 28.06 16.05 -14.81
C LYS A 299 29.30 15.25 -14.36
N GLU A 300 29.90 15.64 -13.24
CA GLU A 300 31.09 14.97 -12.69
C GLU A 300 30.81 13.50 -12.33
N ASP A 301 29.63 13.18 -11.89
CA ASP A 301 29.18 11.85 -11.48
C ASP A 301 29.02 10.86 -12.66
N GLU A 302 29.15 11.31 -13.90
CA GLU A 302 29.12 10.48 -15.09
C GLU A 302 30.52 9.92 -15.44
N GLY A 303 31.46 10.03 -14.56
CA GLY A 303 32.83 9.60 -14.81
C GLY A 303 33.60 9.18 -13.56
N PRO A 304 34.89 8.79 -13.76
CA PRO A 304 35.59 8.60 -15.04
C PRO A 304 34.98 7.45 -15.86
N GLN A 305 35.11 7.50 -17.20
CA GLN A 305 34.65 6.39 -18.03
C GLN A 305 35.35 5.08 -17.63
N ARG A 306 34.59 3.99 -17.59
CA ARG A 306 35.08 2.64 -17.28
C ARG A 306 34.65 1.65 -18.34
N LYS A 307 35.54 0.71 -18.67
CA LYS A 307 35.19 -0.40 -19.55
C LYS A 307 34.41 -1.44 -18.77
N VAL A 308 33.24 -1.82 -19.28
CA VAL A 308 32.35 -2.80 -18.65
C VAL A 308 32.01 -3.90 -19.65
N LYS A 309 32.10 -5.15 -19.21
CA LYS A 309 31.61 -6.32 -19.94
C LYS A 309 30.18 -6.63 -19.53
N ILE A 310 29.29 -6.80 -20.50
CA ILE A 310 27.89 -7.12 -20.29
C ILE A 310 27.65 -8.54 -20.81
N GLU A 311 27.09 -9.37 -19.95
CA GLU A 311 26.57 -10.69 -20.32
C GLU A 311 25.21 -10.54 -21.02
N PRO A 312 24.79 -11.49 -21.88
CA PRO A 312 23.55 -11.36 -22.63
C PRO A 312 22.32 -11.47 -21.71
N PHE A 313 21.29 -10.66 -22.00
CA PHE A 313 20.05 -10.60 -21.23
C PHE A 313 18.87 -10.16 -22.09
N TRP A 314 17.64 -10.32 -21.62
CA TRP A 314 16.47 -9.66 -22.23
C TRP A 314 16.10 -8.43 -21.41
N MET A 315 15.65 -7.40 -22.11
CA MET A 315 15.14 -6.16 -21.49
C MET A 315 13.70 -5.91 -21.94
N GLY A 316 12.87 -5.40 -21.04
CA GLY A 316 11.55 -4.90 -21.37
C GLY A 316 11.62 -3.87 -22.51
N LYS A 317 10.80 -4.09 -23.55
CA LYS A 317 10.76 -3.21 -24.74
C LYS A 317 10.42 -1.76 -24.37
N THR A 318 9.63 -1.58 -23.32
CA THR A 318 9.19 -0.31 -22.75
C THR A 318 9.40 -0.33 -21.25
N GLU A 319 9.14 0.78 -20.58
CA GLU A 319 8.92 0.83 -19.13
C GLU A 319 7.74 -0.07 -18.74
N VAL A 320 7.71 -0.54 -17.50
CA VAL A 320 6.56 -1.24 -16.93
C VAL A 320 5.36 -0.31 -16.91
N THR A 321 4.25 -0.75 -17.49
CA THR A 321 3.03 0.05 -17.61
C THR A 321 2.11 -0.08 -16.39
N TRP A 322 1.15 0.84 -16.25
CA TRP A 322 0.08 0.71 -15.25
C TRP A 322 -0.76 -0.55 -15.47
N ASN A 323 -0.96 -0.99 -16.71
CA ASN A 323 -1.66 -2.24 -17.00
C ASN A 323 -1.01 -3.44 -16.31
N GLU A 324 0.32 -3.45 -16.21
CA GLU A 324 1.10 -4.49 -15.53
C GLU A 324 1.18 -4.26 -14.03
N TYR A 325 1.51 -3.01 -13.61
CA TYR A 325 1.78 -2.69 -12.22
C TYR A 325 0.53 -2.73 -11.33
N GLU A 326 -0.64 -2.37 -11.85
CA GLU A 326 -1.91 -2.45 -11.10
C GLU A 326 -2.29 -3.88 -10.73
N LEU A 327 -1.92 -4.89 -11.52
CA LEU A 327 -2.11 -6.30 -11.15
C LEU A 327 -1.28 -6.69 -9.92
N PHE A 328 -0.08 -6.10 -9.77
CA PHE A 328 0.71 -6.24 -8.57
C PHE A 328 0.13 -5.45 -7.40
N GLN A 329 -0.36 -4.25 -7.65
CA GLN A 329 -0.89 -3.34 -6.64
C GLN A 329 -2.25 -3.80 -6.10
N PHE A 330 -3.14 -4.30 -6.97
CA PHE A 330 -4.52 -4.66 -6.66
C PHE A 330 -4.81 -6.12 -7.05
N PRO A 331 -4.64 -7.08 -6.13
CA PRO A 331 -4.92 -8.49 -6.40
C PRO A 331 -6.34 -8.77 -6.93
N SER A 332 -7.29 -7.89 -6.62
CA SER A 332 -8.69 -7.99 -7.07
C SER A 332 -8.89 -7.80 -8.58
N LEU A 333 -7.89 -7.25 -9.28
CA LEU A 333 -7.93 -7.08 -10.73
C LEU A 333 -7.57 -8.36 -11.49
N GLU A 334 -7.02 -9.35 -10.81
CA GLU A 334 -6.73 -10.65 -11.42
C GLU A 334 -8.06 -11.37 -11.76
N LYS A 335 -8.28 -11.62 -13.05
CA LYS A 335 -9.47 -12.32 -13.53
C LYS A 335 -9.46 -13.79 -13.09
N GLY A 336 -10.63 -14.24 -12.66
CA GLY A 336 -10.93 -15.52 -12.12
C GLY A 336 -10.15 -16.71 -12.66
N THR A 337 -9.33 -17.22 -11.80
CA THR A 337 -9.23 -18.65 -11.63
C THR A 337 -10.26 -18.99 -10.55
N ASN A 338 -10.90 -20.17 -10.61
CA ASN A 338 -11.71 -20.72 -9.51
C ASN A 338 -10.84 -21.01 -8.26
N VAL A 339 -9.97 -20.08 -7.94
CA VAL A 339 -9.08 -20.14 -6.77
C VAL A 339 -9.83 -19.48 -5.65
N PRO A 340 -9.98 -20.13 -4.50
CA PRO A 340 -10.60 -19.51 -3.33
C PRO A 340 -10.03 -18.12 -3.10
N THR A 341 -10.91 -17.13 -2.94
CA THR A 341 -10.55 -15.74 -2.69
C THR A 341 -9.98 -15.54 -1.28
N GLU A 342 -10.19 -16.54 -0.41
CA GLU A 342 -9.71 -16.53 0.95
C GLU A 342 -8.33 -17.17 1.06
N ARG A 343 -7.41 -16.44 1.67
CA ARG A 343 -6.01 -16.80 1.84
C ARG A 343 -5.81 -18.14 2.56
N MET A 344 -6.65 -18.45 3.55
CA MET A 344 -6.56 -19.67 4.36
C MET A 344 -6.87 -20.93 3.54
N GLU A 345 -7.88 -20.89 2.66
CA GLU A 345 -8.17 -21.98 1.75
C GLU A 345 -7.03 -22.19 0.75
N ARG A 346 -6.38 -21.13 0.28
CA ARG A 346 -5.21 -21.24 -0.62
C ARG A 346 -4.00 -21.88 0.06
N GLU A 347 -3.72 -21.53 1.32
CA GLU A 347 -2.61 -22.12 2.08
C GLU A 347 -2.87 -23.58 2.41
N LEU A 348 -4.12 -23.94 2.74
CA LEU A 348 -4.53 -25.33 3.00
C LEU A 348 -4.38 -26.20 1.74
N TRP A 349 -4.73 -25.66 0.59
CA TRP A 349 -4.64 -26.36 -0.69
C TRP A 349 -3.19 -26.49 -1.19
N LEU A 350 -2.29 -25.57 -0.83
CA LEU A 350 -0.85 -25.70 -1.10
C LEU A 350 -0.22 -26.82 -0.27
N ALA A 351 -0.70 -26.98 0.97
CA ALA A 351 -0.21 -28.01 1.88
C ALA A 351 -0.78 -29.42 1.58
N MET A 352 -1.91 -29.50 0.90
CA MET A 352 -2.64 -30.74 0.61
C MET A 352 -3.02 -30.81 -0.87
N PRO A 353 -2.08 -31.22 -1.76
CA PRO A 353 -2.33 -31.30 -3.21
C PRO A 353 -3.49 -32.25 -3.59
N GLU A 354 -3.82 -33.19 -2.72
CA GLU A 354 -4.93 -34.14 -2.86
C GLU A 354 -6.32 -33.48 -2.75
N LEU A 355 -6.39 -32.26 -2.21
CA LEU A 355 -7.62 -31.47 -2.13
C LEU A 355 -7.88 -30.63 -3.40
N LEU A 356 -7.11 -30.83 -4.46
CA LEU A 356 -7.33 -30.18 -5.75
C LEU A 356 -8.72 -30.50 -6.29
N PRO A 357 -9.43 -29.51 -6.90
CA PRO A 357 -10.71 -29.77 -7.55
C PRO A 357 -10.60 -30.91 -8.57
N ALA A 358 -11.59 -31.79 -8.61
CA ALA A 358 -11.66 -32.92 -9.52
C ALA A 358 -11.60 -32.54 -11.02
N ASN A 359 -11.78 -31.26 -11.35
CA ASN A 359 -11.68 -30.70 -12.70
C ASN A 359 -10.32 -30.06 -13.01
N ALA A 360 -9.35 -30.16 -12.12
CA ALA A 360 -7.98 -29.73 -12.40
C ALA A 360 -7.41 -30.65 -13.51
N LYS A 361 -7.02 -30.08 -14.64
CA LYS A 361 -6.46 -30.84 -15.77
C LYS A 361 -5.14 -31.49 -15.35
N PRO A 362 -4.94 -32.81 -15.59
CA PRO A 362 -3.66 -33.45 -15.33
C PRO A 362 -2.52 -32.71 -16.05
N GLY A 363 -1.45 -32.37 -15.33
CA GLY A 363 -0.28 -31.68 -15.88
C GLY A 363 -0.40 -30.16 -15.94
N VAL A 364 -1.55 -29.56 -15.62
CA VAL A 364 -1.70 -28.13 -15.41
C VAL A 364 -1.79 -27.89 -13.90
N ASN A 365 -0.72 -27.38 -13.30
CA ASN A 365 -0.80 -26.91 -11.93
C ASN A 365 -1.71 -25.66 -11.90
N PRO A 366 -2.94 -25.75 -11.35
CA PRO A 366 -3.86 -24.60 -11.28
C PRO A 366 -3.31 -23.50 -10.37
N TYR A 367 -2.15 -23.73 -9.75
CA TYR A 367 -1.48 -22.89 -8.79
C TYR A 367 -0.18 -22.29 -9.33
N ILE A 368 0.05 -22.38 -10.64
CA ILE A 368 1.16 -21.68 -11.29
C ILE A 368 1.10 -20.19 -10.92
N GLY A 369 2.12 -19.71 -10.21
CA GLY A 369 2.24 -18.33 -9.78
C GLY A 369 1.66 -18.00 -8.41
N LYS A 370 1.26 -18.98 -7.60
CA LYS A 370 0.76 -18.74 -6.23
C LYS A 370 1.80 -18.22 -5.26
N GLU A 371 3.04 -18.57 -5.48
CA GLU A 371 4.14 -17.99 -4.74
C GLU A 371 4.11 -16.46 -4.83
N SER A 372 3.48 -15.93 -5.91
CA SER A 372 3.27 -14.49 -6.06
C SER A 372 2.36 -13.89 -4.99
N ASP A 373 1.42 -14.65 -4.43
CA ASP A 373 0.53 -14.17 -3.36
C ASP A 373 1.27 -14.01 -2.03
N ALA A 374 2.36 -14.73 -1.85
CA ALA A 374 3.24 -14.60 -0.69
C ALA A 374 4.23 -13.44 -0.82
N VAL A 375 4.44 -12.88 -2.02
CA VAL A 375 5.26 -11.69 -2.21
C VAL A 375 4.56 -10.49 -1.57
N SER A 376 5.32 -9.69 -0.81
CA SER A 376 4.80 -8.44 -0.26
C SER A 376 4.35 -7.51 -1.39
N ARG A 377 3.11 -7.01 -1.30
CA ARG A 377 2.50 -6.12 -2.28
C ARG A 377 2.24 -4.73 -1.69
N PRO A 378 2.11 -3.69 -2.52
CA PRO A 378 1.76 -2.36 -2.06
C PRO A 378 0.46 -2.34 -1.25
N THR A 379 0.45 -1.53 -0.20
CA THR A 379 -0.80 -1.13 0.45
C THR A 379 -1.61 -0.24 -0.48
N THR A 380 -2.92 -0.15 -0.28
CA THR A 380 -3.75 0.78 -1.06
C THR A 380 -3.19 2.20 -0.93
N PRO A 381 -2.91 2.89 -2.05
CA PRO A 381 -2.41 4.26 -2.00
C PRO A 381 -3.51 5.22 -1.49
N TYR A 382 -3.12 6.23 -0.75
CA TYR A 382 -4.02 7.26 -0.22
C TYR A 382 -4.42 8.32 -1.26
N VAL A 383 -3.71 8.38 -2.38
CA VAL A 383 -4.05 9.18 -3.57
C VAL A 383 -3.92 8.30 -4.81
N GLU A 384 -4.59 8.68 -5.87
CA GLU A 384 -4.42 8.02 -7.16
C GLU A 384 -3.01 8.37 -7.71
N MET A 385 -2.16 7.33 -7.89
CA MET A 385 -0.72 7.51 -8.12
C MET A 385 -0.33 7.86 -9.57
N SER A 386 -1.28 7.92 -10.50
CA SER A 386 -1.05 8.52 -11.83
C SER A 386 -1.26 10.03 -11.82
N PHE A 387 -1.79 10.58 -10.73
CA PHE A 387 -2.13 12.02 -10.58
C PHE A 387 -3.00 12.56 -11.72
N GLY A 388 -3.81 11.69 -12.33
CA GLY A 388 -4.69 12.03 -13.44
C GLY A 388 -4.00 12.15 -14.81
N MET A 389 -2.71 11.82 -14.91
CA MET A 389 -1.95 11.95 -16.18
C MET A 389 -2.22 10.82 -17.19
N GLY A 390 -2.89 9.73 -16.77
CA GLY A 390 -3.27 8.59 -17.61
C GLY A 390 -2.69 7.26 -17.16
N LYS A 391 -3.34 6.14 -17.56
CA LYS A 391 -2.93 4.79 -17.14
C LYS A 391 -2.81 3.80 -18.29
N GLU A 392 -3.79 3.73 -19.18
CA GLU A 392 -3.81 2.69 -20.22
C GLU A 392 -2.64 2.84 -21.19
N ASN A 393 -1.71 1.89 -21.13
CA ASN A 393 -0.43 1.89 -21.85
C ASN A 393 0.49 3.08 -21.51
N PHE A 394 0.32 3.67 -20.33
CA PHE A 394 1.27 4.64 -19.80
C PHE A 394 2.20 3.97 -18.80
N PRO A 395 3.45 4.45 -18.62
CA PRO A 395 4.36 3.90 -17.64
C PRO A 395 3.81 4.06 -16.22
N ALA A 396 4.01 3.05 -15.39
CA ALA A 396 3.73 3.15 -13.96
C ALA A 396 4.78 4.05 -13.30
N ILE A 397 4.32 4.96 -12.45
CA ILE A 397 5.17 5.97 -11.82
C ILE A 397 5.04 5.98 -10.29
N SER A 398 5.92 6.77 -9.65
CA SER A 398 5.80 7.13 -8.23
C SER A 398 5.94 5.96 -7.25
N MET A 399 6.61 4.88 -7.64
CA MET A 399 6.96 3.78 -6.75
C MET A 399 8.37 3.95 -6.19
N THR A 400 8.58 3.47 -4.97
CA THR A 400 9.93 3.39 -4.38
C THR A 400 10.77 2.31 -5.07
N HIS A 401 12.09 2.37 -4.91
CA HIS A 401 12.98 1.31 -5.35
C HIS A 401 12.61 -0.04 -4.70
N TYR A 402 12.22 -0.03 -3.43
CA TYR A 402 11.70 -1.22 -2.75
C TYR A 402 10.47 -1.81 -3.46
N ALA A 403 9.51 -0.99 -3.88
CA ALA A 403 8.33 -1.46 -4.59
C ALA A 403 8.67 -2.05 -5.96
N ALA A 404 9.60 -1.43 -6.70
CA ALA A 404 10.05 -1.91 -7.99
C ALA A 404 10.73 -3.29 -7.91
N VAL A 405 11.63 -3.51 -6.94
CA VAL A 405 12.25 -4.84 -6.77
C VAL A 405 11.25 -5.90 -6.26
N LYS A 406 10.23 -5.52 -5.48
CA LYS A 406 9.14 -6.44 -5.09
C LYS A 406 8.22 -6.78 -6.26
N TYR A 407 7.98 -5.85 -7.16
CA TYR A 407 7.33 -6.15 -8.44
C TYR A 407 8.13 -7.19 -9.24
N CYS A 408 9.45 -7.04 -9.34
CA CYS A 408 10.31 -8.01 -10.03
C CYS A 408 10.21 -9.42 -9.41
N LYS A 409 10.16 -9.54 -8.09
CA LYS A 409 9.94 -10.81 -7.40
C LYS A 409 8.56 -11.39 -7.71
N TRP A 410 7.52 -10.56 -7.68
CA TRP A 410 6.16 -10.94 -7.97
C TRP A 410 5.98 -11.42 -9.42
N ILE A 411 6.48 -10.67 -10.41
CA ILE A 411 6.37 -11.06 -11.82
C ILE A 411 7.16 -12.33 -12.12
N THR A 412 8.30 -12.56 -11.43
CA THR A 412 9.03 -13.81 -11.49
C THR A 412 8.19 -14.97 -11.00
N ALA A 413 7.50 -14.82 -9.86
CA ALA A 413 6.61 -15.84 -9.33
C ALA A 413 5.40 -16.07 -10.26
N LYS A 414 4.89 -15.04 -10.95
CA LYS A 414 3.78 -15.15 -11.91
C LYS A 414 4.14 -15.91 -13.18
N THR A 415 5.32 -15.65 -13.73
CA THR A 415 5.74 -16.19 -15.05
C THR A 415 6.62 -17.43 -14.95
N GLY A 416 7.45 -17.51 -13.91
CA GLY A 416 8.52 -18.50 -13.77
C GLY A 416 9.83 -18.08 -14.47
N HIS A 417 9.90 -16.93 -15.12
CA HIS A 417 11.14 -16.35 -15.59
C HIS A 417 11.73 -15.41 -14.54
N PHE A 418 13.05 -15.45 -14.31
CA PHE A 418 13.68 -14.57 -13.34
C PHE A 418 13.79 -13.14 -13.87
N TYR A 419 13.07 -12.22 -13.26
CA TYR A 419 13.11 -10.78 -13.55
C TYR A 419 13.72 -9.99 -12.39
N ARG A 420 14.46 -8.93 -12.73
CA ARG A 420 15.00 -7.93 -11.83
C ARG A 420 15.08 -6.56 -12.50
N LEU A 421 15.43 -5.52 -11.77
CA LEU A 421 15.86 -4.26 -12.38
C LEU A 421 17.16 -4.46 -13.14
N ALA A 422 17.39 -3.66 -14.18
CA ALA A 422 18.69 -3.60 -14.84
C ALA A 422 19.76 -3.13 -13.85
N THR A 423 20.99 -3.61 -13.97
CA THR A 423 22.11 -2.90 -13.37
C THR A 423 22.31 -1.56 -14.10
N GLU A 424 22.94 -0.60 -13.45
CA GLU A 424 23.20 0.69 -14.08
C GLU A 424 24.00 0.54 -15.39
N ALA A 425 24.96 -0.38 -15.41
CA ALA A 425 25.75 -0.69 -16.59
C ALA A 425 24.93 -1.35 -17.71
N GLU A 426 24.06 -2.31 -17.38
CA GLU A 426 23.15 -2.94 -18.36
C GLU A 426 22.19 -1.92 -18.96
N TRP A 427 21.67 -1.02 -18.14
CA TRP A 427 20.77 0.03 -18.59
C TRP A 427 21.45 0.97 -19.61
N GLU A 428 22.64 1.50 -19.26
CA GLU A 428 23.38 2.39 -20.16
C GLU A 428 23.82 1.68 -21.46
N TYR A 429 24.28 0.44 -21.36
CA TYR A 429 24.64 -0.39 -22.52
C TYR A 429 23.43 -0.57 -23.46
N ALA A 430 22.28 -0.90 -22.91
CA ALA A 430 21.04 -1.07 -23.68
C ALA A 430 20.53 0.25 -24.27
N CYS A 431 20.63 1.35 -23.51
CA CYS A 431 20.28 2.68 -23.99
C CYS A 431 21.13 3.08 -25.20
N ARG A 432 22.44 2.90 -25.11
CA ARG A 432 23.40 3.23 -26.22
C ARG A 432 23.19 2.36 -27.46
N ALA A 433 22.76 1.13 -27.31
CA ALA A 433 22.53 0.19 -28.42
C ALA A 433 23.70 0.15 -29.45
N GLY A 434 24.93 0.11 -28.94
CA GLY A 434 26.17 0.07 -29.74
C GLY A 434 26.76 1.43 -30.09
N THR A 435 26.15 2.56 -29.74
CA THR A 435 26.70 3.89 -29.98
C THR A 435 27.58 4.37 -28.81
N THR A 436 28.43 5.36 -29.11
CA THR A 436 29.27 6.07 -28.12
C THR A 436 28.86 7.55 -28.00
N THR A 437 27.82 7.95 -28.69
CA THR A 437 27.30 9.31 -28.77
C THR A 437 26.45 9.68 -27.54
N LYS A 438 26.10 10.98 -27.40
CA LYS A 438 25.28 11.48 -26.31
C LYS A 438 23.96 10.72 -26.18
N TYR A 439 23.31 10.46 -27.31
CA TYR A 439 22.06 9.74 -27.43
C TYR A 439 22.24 8.50 -28.31
N SER A 440 21.35 7.55 -28.24
CA SER A 440 21.39 6.32 -29.07
C SER A 440 21.25 6.58 -30.57
N PHE A 441 20.83 7.77 -30.96
CA PHE A 441 20.64 8.19 -32.36
C PHE A 441 21.72 9.19 -32.84
N GLY A 442 22.73 9.49 -32.03
CA GLY A 442 23.83 10.42 -32.37
C GLY A 442 23.91 11.61 -31.41
N ASP A 443 24.65 12.67 -31.85
CA ASP A 443 24.87 13.87 -31.03
C ASP A 443 23.94 15.04 -31.37
N ASP A 444 23.11 14.89 -32.41
CA ASP A 444 22.22 15.92 -32.92
C ASP A 444 20.95 16.02 -32.05
N GLU A 445 20.98 16.95 -31.10
CA GLU A 445 19.90 17.20 -30.15
C GLU A 445 18.57 17.63 -30.82
N SER A 446 18.63 18.20 -32.04
CA SER A 446 17.41 18.59 -32.79
C SER A 446 16.53 17.39 -33.13
N LYS A 447 17.07 16.16 -33.13
CA LYS A 447 16.34 14.91 -33.36
C LYS A 447 15.74 14.31 -32.10
N LEU A 448 16.04 14.86 -30.90
CA LEU A 448 15.60 14.29 -29.63
C LEU A 448 14.08 14.09 -29.58
N GLY A 449 13.33 15.04 -30.11
CA GLY A 449 11.87 14.98 -30.15
C GLY A 449 11.29 13.78 -30.93
N ASP A 450 12.06 13.14 -31.81
CA ASP A 450 11.65 11.92 -32.52
C ASP A 450 11.74 10.67 -31.63
N TYR A 451 12.63 10.68 -30.63
CA TYR A 451 12.98 9.52 -29.81
C TYR A 451 12.53 9.66 -28.36
N ALA A 452 12.23 10.88 -27.88
CA ALA A 452 12.01 11.17 -26.48
C ALA A 452 10.80 12.06 -26.23
N TRP A 453 10.13 11.79 -25.11
CA TRP A 453 9.23 12.73 -24.44
C TRP A 453 10.03 13.45 -23.35
N HIS A 454 10.13 14.78 -23.44
CA HIS A 454 10.89 15.64 -22.54
C HIS A 454 10.16 16.97 -22.34
N PHE A 455 10.68 17.85 -21.50
CA PHE A 455 10.03 19.09 -21.10
C PHE A 455 9.40 19.88 -22.25
N ALA A 456 10.10 20.02 -23.38
CA ALA A 456 9.62 20.84 -24.49
C ALA A 456 8.45 20.22 -25.30
N ASN A 457 8.20 18.92 -25.22
CA ASN A 457 7.22 18.23 -26.08
C ASN A 457 6.27 17.30 -25.36
N ALA A 458 6.41 17.08 -24.07
CA ALA A 458 5.60 16.13 -23.29
C ALA A 458 4.25 16.72 -22.82
N GLY A 459 4.07 18.06 -22.84
CA GLY A 459 2.84 18.70 -22.39
C GLY A 459 2.59 18.53 -20.90
N GLU A 460 3.63 18.72 -20.09
CA GLU A 460 3.62 18.68 -18.63
C GLU A 460 3.17 17.33 -18.01
N LYS A 461 3.35 16.23 -18.74
CA LYS A 461 3.02 14.88 -18.25
C LYS A 461 3.74 13.80 -19.05
N TYR A 462 3.91 12.62 -18.42
CA TYR A 462 4.35 11.44 -19.16
C TYR A 462 3.33 10.98 -20.20
N GLN A 463 3.78 10.20 -21.16
CA GLN A 463 3.02 9.80 -22.34
C GLN A 463 2.91 8.26 -22.40
N GLN A 464 2.01 7.76 -23.26
CA GLN A 464 1.93 6.33 -23.54
C GLN A 464 3.26 5.81 -24.07
N VAL A 465 3.64 4.61 -23.62
CA VAL A 465 4.87 3.96 -24.06
C VAL A 465 4.91 3.68 -25.56
N ALA A 466 6.11 3.59 -26.14
CA ALA A 466 6.34 3.26 -27.55
C ALA A 466 5.67 4.20 -28.55
N LYS A 467 5.52 5.48 -28.25
CA LYS A 467 4.98 6.48 -29.19
C LYS A 467 6.06 7.26 -29.93
N LYS A 468 7.32 7.09 -29.55
CA LYS A 468 8.49 7.66 -30.23
C LYS A 468 9.25 6.57 -30.97
N LYS A 469 10.36 6.91 -31.63
CA LYS A 469 11.21 5.93 -32.30
C LYS A 469 12.04 5.14 -31.29
N PRO A 470 12.22 3.83 -31.48
CA PRO A 470 13.12 3.04 -30.64
C PRO A 470 14.58 3.30 -30.99
N ASN A 471 15.49 2.85 -30.10
CA ASN A 471 16.90 2.76 -30.42
C ASN A 471 17.18 1.58 -31.39
N ALA A 472 18.47 1.39 -31.78
CA ALA A 472 18.84 0.37 -32.76
C ALA A 472 18.55 -1.08 -32.34
N TRP A 473 18.34 -1.33 -31.04
CA TRP A 473 17.96 -2.65 -30.51
C TRP A 473 16.45 -2.81 -30.27
N GLY A 474 15.65 -1.82 -30.71
CA GLY A 474 14.18 -1.88 -30.61
C GLY A 474 13.61 -1.43 -29.28
N LEU A 475 14.42 -0.91 -28.35
CA LEU A 475 13.98 -0.40 -27.06
C LEU A 475 13.43 1.02 -27.20
N TYR A 476 12.25 1.24 -26.64
CA TYR A 476 11.56 2.53 -26.64
C TYR A 476 11.80 3.29 -25.35
N ASP A 477 11.64 4.60 -25.41
CA ASP A 477 11.59 5.51 -24.27
C ASP A 477 12.86 5.47 -23.38
N MET A 478 14.02 5.08 -23.98
CA MET A 478 15.32 5.07 -23.29
C MET A 478 15.86 6.49 -23.03
N HIS A 479 15.27 7.50 -23.64
CA HIS A 479 15.56 8.92 -23.47
C HIS A 479 14.27 9.65 -23.15
N GLY A 480 14.00 9.96 -21.87
CA GLY A 480 12.79 10.68 -21.44
C GLY A 480 11.60 9.76 -21.12
N ASN A 481 10.41 10.27 -21.26
CA ASN A 481 9.17 9.75 -20.74
C ASN A 481 9.20 9.64 -19.22
N VAL A 482 9.66 8.54 -18.63
CA VAL A 482 9.92 8.48 -17.19
C VAL A 482 11.34 8.00 -16.91
N ALA A 483 11.97 8.59 -15.89
CA ALA A 483 13.26 8.11 -15.38
C ALA A 483 13.06 6.71 -14.78
N GLU A 484 14.07 5.87 -14.86
CA GLU A 484 13.95 4.45 -14.54
C GLU A 484 14.87 4.04 -13.41
N TRP A 485 14.29 3.42 -12.38
CA TRP A 485 15.09 2.74 -11.37
C TRP A 485 16.01 1.69 -11.97
N VAL A 486 17.25 1.69 -11.52
CA VAL A 486 18.20 0.58 -11.73
C VAL A 486 18.53 -0.07 -10.40
N LEU A 487 19.18 -1.24 -10.45
CA LEU A 487 19.44 -2.05 -9.26
C LEU A 487 20.46 -1.41 -8.30
N ASP A 488 21.31 -0.54 -8.82
CA ASP A 488 22.47 0.00 -8.13
C ASP A 488 22.11 1.11 -7.12
N ALA A 489 22.82 1.12 -6.00
CA ALA A 489 22.98 2.31 -5.20
C ALA A 489 23.82 3.35 -5.94
N TYR A 490 23.54 4.62 -5.69
CA TYR A 490 24.28 5.70 -6.32
C TYR A 490 25.67 5.89 -5.70
N VAL A 491 26.69 5.84 -6.56
CA VAL A 491 28.08 6.18 -6.24
C VAL A 491 28.50 7.32 -7.17
N ALA A 492 28.86 8.47 -6.62
CA ALA A 492 29.15 9.68 -7.39
C ALA A 492 30.42 9.62 -8.25
N ASP A 493 31.25 8.63 -8.05
CA ASP A 493 32.54 8.49 -8.73
C ASP A 493 32.76 7.03 -9.17
N TYR A 494 32.74 6.78 -10.45
CA TYR A 494 32.90 5.42 -10.99
C TYR A 494 34.24 4.75 -10.65
N SER A 495 35.28 5.51 -10.28
CA SER A 495 36.55 4.92 -9.81
C SER A 495 36.40 4.20 -8.47
N LYS A 496 35.34 4.50 -7.72
CA LYS A 496 35.00 3.88 -6.42
C LYS A 496 34.07 2.68 -6.55
N VAL A 497 33.53 2.43 -7.73
CA VAL A 497 32.72 1.24 -8.01
C VAL A 497 33.65 0.06 -8.22
N GLY A 498 33.55 -0.95 -7.35
CA GLY A 498 34.36 -2.16 -7.45
C GLY A 498 34.05 -3.01 -8.69
N ASP A 499 34.81 -4.09 -8.86
CA ASP A 499 34.53 -5.12 -9.88
C ASP A 499 33.42 -6.06 -9.38
N VAL A 500 32.20 -5.51 -9.29
CA VAL A 500 30.99 -6.21 -8.83
C VAL A 500 29.90 -6.08 -9.90
N PRO A 501 28.99 -7.06 -9.99
CA PRO A 501 27.89 -7.03 -10.97
C PRO A 501 27.01 -5.79 -10.83
N TYR A 502 26.79 -5.31 -9.61
CA TYR A 502 26.09 -4.08 -9.27
C TYR A 502 26.45 -3.64 -7.85
N THR A 503 26.21 -2.38 -7.53
CA THR A 503 26.44 -1.82 -6.19
C THR A 503 25.17 -1.97 -5.34
N PRO A 504 25.12 -2.87 -4.33
CA PRO A 504 23.94 -3.06 -3.53
C PRO A 504 23.62 -1.85 -2.66
N GLY A 505 22.34 -1.54 -2.47
CA GLY A 505 21.90 -0.48 -1.58
C GLY A 505 22.18 -0.81 -0.12
N ALA A 506 22.79 0.11 0.62
CA ALA A 506 22.97 0.02 2.07
C ALA A 506 21.87 0.74 2.85
N ALA A 507 21.13 1.63 2.20
CA ALA A 507 20.05 2.45 2.77
C ALA A 507 18.95 2.70 1.72
N GLU A 508 17.84 3.30 2.15
CA GLU A 508 16.73 3.67 1.26
C GLU A 508 17.16 4.68 0.17
N TYR A 509 18.12 5.51 0.49
CA TYR A 509 18.70 6.53 -0.40
C TYR A 509 20.23 6.60 -0.24
N PRO A 510 20.99 7.02 -1.30
CA PRO A 510 20.54 7.19 -2.67
C PRO A 510 20.63 5.92 -3.53
N HIS A 511 19.64 5.71 -4.39
CA HIS A 511 19.68 4.79 -5.52
C HIS A 511 19.76 5.57 -6.84
N VAL A 512 20.14 4.89 -7.93
CA VAL A 512 20.28 5.50 -9.24
C VAL A 512 18.97 5.42 -10.03
N ALA A 513 18.59 6.53 -10.67
CA ALA A 513 17.64 6.58 -11.77
C ALA A 513 18.31 7.03 -13.06
N ARG A 514 17.86 6.51 -14.19
CA ARG A 514 18.45 6.71 -15.52
C ARG A 514 17.40 7.15 -16.54
N GLY A 515 17.84 7.70 -17.68
CA GLY A 515 17.01 8.01 -18.85
C GLY A 515 16.46 9.44 -18.91
N GLY A 516 16.41 10.13 -17.78
CA GLY A 516 15.69 11.41 -17.71
C GLY A 516 14.18 11.21 -17.87
N SER A 517 13.41 12.29 -17.92
CA SER A 517 11.96 12.20 -17.86
C SER A 517 11.26 13.32 -18.65
N TRP A 518 9.95 13.27 -18.68
CA TRP A 518 9.08 14.22 -19.36
C TRP A 518 9.22 15.67 -18.85
N ASP A 519 9.73 15.88 -17.65
CA ASP A 519 9.92 17.18 -17.02
C ASP A 519 11.39 17.65 -17.02
N GLU A 520 12.27 16.97 -17.77
CA GLU A 520 13.68 17.30 -17.86
C GLU A 520 14.07 17.87 -19.23
N ASP A 521 15.12 18.70 -19.21
CA ASP A 521 15.78 19.24 -20.40
C ASP A 521 16.69 18.19 -21.08
N PRO A 522 17.07 18.37 -22.35
CA PRO A 522 17.85 17.41 -23.13
C PRO A 522 19.12 16.89 -22.45
N GLU A 523 19.79 17.69 -21.63
CA GLU A 523 20.98 17.28 -20.90
C GLU A 523 20.73 16.15 -19.89
N GLY A 524 19.53 16.06 -19.33
CA GLY A 524 19.12 14.98 -18.41
C GLY A 524 18.82 13.67 -19.12
N LEU A 525 18.58 13.70 -20.44
CA LEU A 525 18.18 12.55 -21.24
C LEU A 525 19.36 11.87 -21.95
N ARG A 526 20.60 12.33 -21.78
CA ARG A 526 21.78 11.70 -22.38
C ARG A 526 21.97 10.28 -21.88
N SER A 527 22.54 9.40 -22.71
CA SER A 527 22.77 7.99 -22.35
C SER A 527 23.54 7.82 -21.05
N ALA A 528 24.49 8.72 -20.74
CA ALA A 528 25.31 8.69 -19.55
C ALA A 528 24.72 9.48 -18.36
N ALA A 529 23.66 10.26 -18.56
CA ALA A 529 23.07 11.07 -17.50
C ALA A 529 22.53 10.20 -16.35
N ARG A 530 22.73 10.67 -15.13
CA ARG A 530 22.38 9.96 -13.89
C ARG A 530 21.61 10.87 -12.95
N ARG A 531 20.73 10.29 -12.15
CA ARG A 531 20.01 10.98 -11.09
C ARG A 531 20.06 10.17 -9.80
N ALA A 532 20.56 10.78 -8.74
CA ALA A 532 20.54 10.21 -7.39
C ALA A 532 19.18 10.44 -6.75
N SER A 533 18.62 9.43 -6.13
CA SER A 533 17.40 9.59 -5.33
C SER A 533 17.72 10.19 -3.97
N ASP A 534 16.74 10.87 -3.38
CA ASP A 534 16.83 11.41 -2.04
C ASP A 534 15.47 11.44 -1.30
N ALA A 535 15.49 11.79 -0.03
CA ALA A 535 14.31 11.79 0.82
C ALA A 535 13.25 12.83 0.39
N SER A 536 13.60 13.85 -0.40
CA SER A 536 12.64 14.86 -0.89
C SER A 536 11.60 14.27 -1.82
N TRP A 537 11.91 13.16 -2.50
CA TRP A 537 10.98 12.44 -3.38
C TRP A 537 9.77 11.88 -2.67
N LYS A 538 9.77 11.93 -1.33
CA LYS A 538 8.71 11.45 -0.44
C LYS A 538 8.27 12.53 0.56
N MET A 539 8.53 13.80 0.28
CA MET A 539 8.33 14.88 1.25
C MET A 539 6.86 15.06 1.63
N ARG A 540 5.95 15.06 0.65
CA ARG A 540 4.51 15.25 0.84
C ARG A 540 3.74 14.01 1.28
N ASP A 541 4.43 12.87 1.49
CA ASP A 541 3.77 11.67 2.04
C ASP A 541 3.23 11.98 3.44
N PRO A 542 1.90 11.88 3.65
CA PRO A 542 1.27 12.20 4.93
C PRO A 542 1.43 11.11 5.98
N GLN A 543 1.93 9.93 5.61
CA GLN A 543 2.08 8.80 6.54
C GLN A 543 3.28 8.98 7.47
N LEU A 544 3.15 8.48 8.71
CA LEU A 544 4.24 8.38 9.68
C LEU A 544 4.26 6.97 10.29
N PRO A 545 5.29 6.15 10.03
CA PRO A 545 6.41 6.41 9.10
C PRO A 545 5.95 6.52 7.65
N LYS A 546 6.71 7.25 6.84
CA LYS A 546 6.41 7.43 5.40
C LYS A 546 6.33 6.10 4.68
N SER A 547 5.49 6.02 3.65
CA SER A 547 5.24 4.80 2.88
C SER A 547 6.54 4.20 2.34
N LYS A 548 6.72 2.90 2.47
CA LYS A 548 7.79 2.16 1.79
C LYS A 548 7.48 1.81 0.33
N TRP A 549 6.25 2.14 -0.14
CA TRP A 549 5.75 1.75 -1.45
C TRP A 549 5.72 2.91 -2.45
N TYR A 550 5.46 4.13 -1.98
CA TYR A 550 5.11 5.26 -2.84
C TYR A 550 6.03 6.45 -2.63
N LEU A 551 6.22 7.20 -3.71
CA LEU A 551 6.92 8.48 -3.76
C LEU A 551 5.93 9.56 -4.20
N THR A 552 5.61 10.50 -3.32
CA THR A 552 4.63 11.55 -3.59
C THR A 552 5.14 12.66 -4.49
N ASP A 553 6.46 12.80 -4.57
CA ASP A 553 7.14 13.93 -5.19
C ASP A 553 8.01 13.51 -6.39
N ALA A 554 7.92 12.24 -6.81
CA ALA A 554 8.66 11.71 -7.94
C ALA A 554 7.72 11.18 -9.05
N GLN A 555 6.86 12.04 -9.57
CA GLN A 555 5.91 11.72 -10.65
C GLN A 555 6.59 11.46 -12.00
N PHE A 556 7.88 11.68 -12.06
CA PHE A 556 8.75 11.49 -13.22
C PHE A 556 9.40 10.10 -13.26
N LEU A 557 9.15 9.23 -12.27
CA LEU A 557 9.98 8.05 -12.01
C LEU A 557 9.18 6.75 -12.12
N GLY A 558 9.65 5.85 -12.97
CA GLY A 558 9.17 4.50 -13.19
C GLY A 558 10.31 3.48 -13.16
N PHE A 559 10.19 2.40 -13.92
CA PHE A 559 11.23 1.38 -14.08
C PHE A 559 10.95 0.45 -15.25
N ARG A 560 11.96 -0.29 -15.69
CA ARG A 560 11.82 -1.44 -16.59
C ARG A 560 12.49 -2.69 -16.01
N ILE A 561 12.13 -3.86 -16.52
CA ILE A 561 12.66 -5.13 -16.05
C ILE A 561 13.62 -5.75 -17.04
N VAL A 562 14.55 -6.57 -16.51
CA VAL A 562 15.45 -7.39 -17.29
C VAL A 562 15.38 -8.85 -16.85
N ARG A 563 15.74 -9.76 -17.78
CA ARG A 563 15.89 -11.20 -17.55
C ARG A 563 17.29 -11.61 -18.00
N PRO A 564 18.22 -11.97 -17.09
CA PRO A 564 19.51 -12.54 -17.47
C PRO A 564 19.35 -13.87 -18.23
N LEU A 565 20.21 -14.14 -19.22
CA LEU A 565 20.23 -15.44 -19.89
C LEU A 565 20.57 -16.57 -18.91
N LYS A 566 21.61 -16.34 -18.10
CA LYS A 566 22.01 -17.29 -17.06
C LYS A 566 21.18 -17.07 -15.80
N VAL A 567 20.44 -18.09 -15.39
CA VAL A 567 19.72 -18.05 -14.10
C VAL A 567 20.76 -17.99 -12.97
N PRO A 568 20.70 -16.96 -12.10
CA PRO A 568 21.62 -16.83 -10.96
C PRO A 568 21.27 -17.83 -9.84
N SER A 569 22.10 -17.89 -8.81
CA SER A 569 21.78 -18.67 -7.60
C SER A 569 20.56 -18.11 -6.88
N LYS A 570 19.94 -18.91 -6.01
CA LYS A 570 18.80 -18.52 -5.17
C LYS A 570 19.15 -17.27 -4.33
N GLU A 571 20.34 -17.23 -3.77
CA GLU A 571 20.84 -16.15 -2.92
C GLU A 571 21.07 -14.85 -3.74
N GLU A 572 21.54 -14.99 -4.99
CA GLU A 572 21.69 -13.84 -5.89
C GLU A 572 20.35 -13.29 -6.35
N MET A 573 19.36 -14.17 -6.62
CA MET A 573 17.99 -13.75 -6.92
C MET A 573 17.41 -12.93 -5.76
N GLU A 574 17.56 -13.41 -4.53
CA GLU A 574 17.06 -12.71 -3.34
C GLU A 574 17.76 -11.35 -3.14
N ARG A 575 19.07 -11.28 -3.36
CA ARG A 575 19.81 -10.01 -3.34
C ARG A 575 19.26 -9.00 -4.33
N CYS A 576 18.94 -9.42 -5.57
CA CYS A 576 18.34 -8.55 -6.58
C CYS A 576 16.93 -8.05 -6.20
N TRP A 577 16.23 -8.75 -5.32
CA TRP A 577 14.89 -8.36 -4.82
C TRP A 577 14.93 -7.65 -3.45
N THR A 578 16.15 -7.33 -2.99
CA THR A 578 16.38 -6.59 -1.75
C THR A 578 16.90 -5.19 -2.08
N SER A 579 16.10 -4.17 -1.81
CA SER A 579 16.45 -2.78 -2.09
C SER A 579 17.57 -2.29 -1.16
N PHE A 580 17.40 -2.57 0.13
CA PHE A 580 18.37 -2.27 1.20
C PHE A 580 18.07 -3.17 2.41
N PRO A 581 19.04 -3.40 3.29
CA PRO A 581 18.80 -4.17 4.51
C PRO A 581 17.74 -3.47 5.36
N LEU A 582 16.56 -4.08 5.46
CA LEU A 582 15.58 -3.60 6.44
C LEU A 582 16.14 -3.86 7.85
N PRO A 583 15.95 -2.96 8.82
CA PRO A 583 16.29 -3.24 10.19
C PRO A 583 15.64 -4.56 10.60
N LYS A 584 16.42 -5.46 11.19
CA LYS A 584 15.85 -6.69 11.74
C LYS A 584 14.78 -6.30 12.74
N PRO A 585 13.59 -6.91 12.68
CA PRO A 585 12.49 -6.61 13.60
C PRO A 585 12.87 -6.81 15.06
#